data_a9205ea17dd474a422cc6fb819d0ca6e
#
_entry.id   a9205ea17dd474a422cc6fb819d0ca6e
#
_cell.length_a   1.000
_cell.length_b   1.000
_cell.length_c   1.000
_cell.angle_alpha   90.00
_cell.angle_beta   90.00
_cell.angle_gamma   90.00
#
_symmetry.space_group_name_H-M   'P 1'
#
loop_
_entity.id
_entity.type
_entity.pdbx_description
1 polymer ?
#
loop_
_entity_poly.entity_id
_entity_poly.type
_entity_poly.pdbx_seq_one_letter_code
_entity_poly.pdbx_strand_id
1 'polypeptide(L)'
;MEDESTKGQWYWFPLAGPHYAGTDYFLIVNADGTTVCNPSPMGQDAAYLIAAAPAMLAALQRLTHPAADDTDLAHALDVIARATGAA
;
A
#
# COMPACT_ATOMS: atom_id res chain seq x y z
N MET A 1 -19.30 1.91 8.81
CA MET A 1 -19.38 1.77 7.35
C MET A 1 -18.01 2.01 6.75
N GLU A 2 -17.57 1.13 5.87
CA GLU A 2 -16.27 1.27 5.25
C GLU A 2 -16.29 2.33 4.17
N ASP A 3 -15.24 3.13 4.12
CA ASP A 3 -15.01 4.08 3.05
C ASP A 3 -14.54 3.30 1.81
N GLU A 4 -15.07 3.66 0.63
CA GLU A 4 -14.65 3.07 -0.63
C GLU A 4 -13.14 3.24 -0.88
N SER A 5 -12.55 4.31 -0.35
CA SER A 5 -11.13 4.59 -0.56
C SER A 5 -10.21 3.53 0.06
N THR A 6 -10.71 2.73 1.01
CA THR A 6 -9.93 1.67 1.64
C THR A 6 -10.11 0.32 0.96
N LYS A 7 -10.96 0.24 -0.06
CA LYS A 7 -11.19 -0.99 -0.80
C LYS A 7 -10.29 -1.05 -2.02
N GLY A 8 -9.88 -2.24 -2.37
CA GLY A 8 -9.02 -2.46 -3.51
C GLY A 8 -7.56 -2.14 -3.20
N GLN A 9 -6.78 -2.05 -4.25
CA GLN A 9 -5.35 -1.84 -4.15
C GLN A 9 -5.03 -0.35 -4.24
N TRP A 10 -4.03 0.09 -3.48
CA TRP A 10 -3.45 1.42 -3.64
C TRP A 10 -2.19 1.31 -4.47
N TYR A 11 -1.89 2.39 -5.20
CA TYR A 11 -0.74 2.47 -6.09
C TYR A 11 0.12 3.67 -5.72
N TRP A 12 1.42 3.51 -5.85
CA TRP A 12 2.35 4.61 -5.61
C TRP A 12 3.01 5.00 -6.93
N PHE A 13 3.24 6.30 -7.09
CA PHE A 13 3.89 6.85 -8.27
C PHE A 13 4.99 7.80 -7.85
N PRO A 14 6.24 7.57 -8.29
CA PRO A 14 7.31 8.53 -8.04
C PRO A 14 7.08 9.75 -8.91
N LEU A 15 7.37 10.93 -8.37
CA LEU A 15 7.23 12.18 -9.08
C LEU A 15 8.61 12.75 -9.38
N ALA A 16 8.74 13.32 -10.59
CA ALA A 16 9.99 13.92 -11.04
C ALA A 16 9.67 15.27 -11.71
N GLY A 17 10.69 16.12 -11.81
CA GLY A 17 10.55 17.41 -12.45
C GLY A 17 11.09 18.53 -11.57
N PRO A 18 11.02 19.79 -12.07
CA PRO A 18 11.63 20.91 -11.35
C PRO A 18 11.10 21.12 -9.94
N HIS A 19 9.80 20.82 -9.72
CA HIS A 19 9.18 21.02 -8.42
C HIS A 19 9.54 19.95 -7.40
N TYR A 20 10.10 18.83 -7.88
CA TYR A 20 10.40 17.68 -7.04
C TYR A 20 11.88 17.32 -7.06
N ALA A 21 12.70 18.18 -7.65
CA ALA A 21 14.12 17.92 -7.81
C ALA A 21 14.82 17.79 -6.45
N GLY A 22 15.64 16.75 -6.30
CA GLY A 22 16.44 16.54 -5.11
C GLY A 22 15.72 15.91 -3.95
N THR A 23 14.43 15.53 -4.12
CA THR A 23 13.68 14.86 -3.07
C THR A 23 12.88 13.69 -3.67
N ASP A 24 12.62 12.70 -2.82
CA ASP A 24 11.79 11.54 -3.19
C ASP A 24 10.34 11.87 -2.87
N TYR A 25 9.61 12.37 -3.87
CA TYR A 25 8.19 12.64 -3.74
C TYR A 25 7.39 11.49 -4.32
N PHE A 26 6.35 11.09 -3.61
CA PHE A 26 5.45 10.03 -4.06
C PHE A 26 4.01 10.44 -3.91
N LEU A 27 3.20 10.00 -4.87
CA LEU A 27 1.76 10.16 -4.88
C LEU A 27 1.15 8.78 -4.66
N ILE A 28 0.17 8.69 -3.77
CA ILE A 28 -0.55 7.44 -3.52
C ILE A 28 -2.00 7.63 -3.98
N VAL A 29 -2.48 6.74 -4.85
CA VAL A 29 -3.86 6.76 -5.33
C VAL A 29 -4.51 5.42 -5.07
N ASN A 30 -5.85 5.42 -4.96
CA ASN A 30 -6.60 4.19 -4.82
C ASN A 30 -6.95 3.60 -6.19
N ALA A 31 -7.71 2.49 -6.18
CA ALA A 31 -8.07 1.80 -7.42
C ALA A 31 -8.90 2.66 -8.37
N ASP A 32 -9.61 3.65 -7.87
CA ASP A 32 -10.42 4.56 -8.68
C ASP A 32 -9.61 5.73 -9.23
N GLY A 33 -8.36 5.86 -8.84
CA GLY A 33 -7.53 6.99 -9.22
C GLY A 33 -7.66 8.20 -8.31
N THR A 34 -8.42 8.08 -7.23
CA THR A 34 -8.56 9.15 -6.26
C THR A 34 -7.30 9.24 -5.38
N THR A 35 -6.84 10.45 -5.14
CA THR A 35 -5.65 10.67 -4.32
C THR A 35 -5.90 10.26 -2.87
N VAL A 36 -5.08 9.32 -2.38
CA VAL A 36 -5.08 8.91 -0.97
C VAL A 36 -4.10 9.76 -0.19
N CYS A 37 -2.91 9.96 -0.75
CA CYS A 37 -1.86 10.76 -0.14
C CYS A 37 -1.36 11.76 -1.18
N ASN A 38 -1.45 13.05 -0.87
CA ASN A 38 -0.94 14.09 -1.75
C ASN A 38 0.56 13.92 -1.94
N PRO A 39 1.12 14.44 -3.06
CA PRO A 39 2.56 14.35 -3.26
C PRO A 39 3.33 14.84 -2.03
N SER A 40 4.14 13.98 -1.47
CA SER A 40 4.86 14.25 -0.24
C SER A 40 6.26 13.68 -0.34
N PRO A 41 7.25 14.35 0.27
CA PRO A 41 8.60 13.79 0.36
C PRO A 41 8.56 12.59 1.30
N MET A 42 8.97 11.44 0.78
CA MET A 42 9.05 10.22 1.58
C MET A 42 10.06 9.28 0.92
N GLY A 43 10.65 8.41 1.70
CA GLY A 43 11.52 7.38 1.15
C GLY A 43 10.69 6.35 0.39
N GLN A 44 11.35 5.63 -0.51
CA GLN A 44 10.67 4.58 -1.28
C GLN A 44 10.11 3.49 -0.36
N ASP A 45 10.79 3.19 0.75
CA ASP A 45 10.30 2.22 1.72
C ASP A 45 8.95 2.63 2.30
N ALA A 46 8.78 3.91 2.60
CA ALA A 46 7.51 4.43 3.10
C ALA A 46 6.42 4.34 2.03
N ALA A 47 6.77 4.62 0.77
CA ALA A 47 5.81 4.53 -0.33
C ALA A 47 5.29 3.09 -0.50
N TYR A 48 6.18 2.10 -0.43
CA TYR A 48 5.78 0.69 -0.47
C TYR A 48 4.82 0.35 0.66
N LEU A 49 5.16 0.77 1.87
CA LEU A 49 4.35 0.47 3.05
C LEU A 49 2.97 1.10 2.97
N ILE A 50 2.90 2.37 2.60
CA ILE A 50 1.63 3.08 2.49
C ILE A 50 0.75 2.44 1.41
N ALA A 51 1.34 2.15 0.24
CA ALA A 51 0.58 1.55 -0.86
C ALA A 51 0.07 0.15 -0.52
N ALA A 52 0.77 -0.58 0.35
CA ALA A 52 0.37 -1.91 0.77
C ALA A 52 -0.67 -1.92 1.90
N ALA A 53 -1.03 -0.76 2.45
CA ALA A 53 -1.90 -0.69 3.63
C ALA A 53 -3.24 -1.42 3.45
N PRO A 54 -3.99 -1.27 2.34
CA PRO A 54 -5.24 -2.02 2.18
C PRO A 54 -5.02 -3.52 2.15
N ALA A 55 -3.96 -3.99 1.50
CA ALA A 55 -3.63 -5.41 1.44
C ALA A 55 -3.24 -5.94 2.81
N MET A 56 -2.52 -5.14 3.60
CA MET A 56 -2.16 -5.51 4.97
C MET A 56 -3.38 -5.64 5.86
N LEU A 57 -4.33 -4.70 5.73
CA LEU A 57 -5.58 -4.78 6.49
C LEU A 57 -6.34 -6.05 6.12
N ALA A 58 -6.48 -6.33 4.83
CA ALA A 58 -7.17 -7.52 4.36
C ALA A 58 -6.48 -8.80 4.86
N ALA A 59 -5.16 -8.84 4.85
CA ALA A 59 -4.41 -9.99 5.34
C ALA A 59 -4.62 -10.20 6.85
N LEU A 60 -4.62 -9.13 7.63
CA LEU A 60 -4.89 -9.21 9.06
C LEU A 60 -6.31 -9.72 9.34
N GLN A 61 -7.29 -9.25 8.58
CA GLN A 61 -8.67 -9.70 8.72
C GLN A 61 -8.79 -11.19 8.43
N ARG A 62 -8.07 -11.68 7.41
CA ARG A 62 -8.07 -13.10 7.07
C ARG A 62 -7.40 -13.93 8.15
N LEU A 63 -6.27 -13.47 8.68
CA LEU A 63 -5.51 -14.21 9.70
C LEU A 63 -6.26 -14.28 11.04
N THR A 64 -7.07 -13.29 11.35
CA THR A 64 -7.83 -13.26 12.59
C THR A 64 -9.20 -13.92 12.48
N HIS A 65 -9.58 -14.37 11.28
CA HIS A 65 -10.82 -15.10 11.08
C HIS A 65 -10.70 -16.51 11.68
N PRO A 66 -11.76 -17.03 12.32
CA PRO A 66 -11.69 -18.37 12.92
C PRO A 66 -11.36 -19.50 11.93
N ALA A 67 -11.63 -19.30 10.65
CA ALA A 67 -11.35 -20.29 9.61
C ALA A 67 -10.00 -20.07 8.92
N ALA A 68 -9.14 -19.22 9.45
CA ALA A 68 -7.84 -18.94 8.85
C ALA A 68 -6.99 -20.22 8.78
N ASP A 69 -6.26 -20.37 7.67
CA ASP A 69 -5.44 -21.55 7.42
C ASP A 69 -4.09 -21.16 6.81
N ASP A 70 -3.33 -22.16 6.34
CA ASP A 70 -2.01 -21.93 5.77
C ASP A 70 -2.05 -21.07 4.51
N THR A 71 -3.14 -21.09 3.77
CA THR A 71 -3.30 -20.23 2.59
C THR A 71 -3.34 -18.77 2.99
N ASP A 72 -4.03 -18.46 4.09
CA ASP A 72 -4.09 -17.09 4.62
C ASP A 72 -2.72 -16.64 5.12
N LEU A 73 -1.97 -17.54 5.74
CA LEU A 73 -0.62 -17.24 6.18
C LEU A 73 0.31 -16.96 4.99
N ALA A 74 0.23 -17.78 3.95
CA ALA A 74 1.03 -17.57 2.74
C ALA A 74 0.71 -16.24 2.07
N HIS A 75 -0.58 -15.86 2.04
CA HIS A 75 -1.00 -14.57 1.52
C HIS A 75 -0.41 -13.42 2.34
N ALA A 76 -0.44 -13.54 3.67
CA ALA A 76 0.12 -12.51 4.53
C ALA A 76 1.62 -12.33 4.32
N LEU A 77 2.36 -13.42 4.13
CA LEU A 77 3.79 -13.36 3.84
C LEU A 77 4.07 -12.65 2.52
N ASP A 78 3.24 -12.88 1.50
CA ASP A 78 3.35 -12.20 0.22
C ASP A 78 3.09 -10.69 0.37
N VAL A 79 2.09 -10.33 1.17
CA VAL A 79 1.78 -8.91 1.43
C VAL A 79 2.93 -8.23 2.16
N ILE A 80 3.55 -8.90 3.13
CA ILE A 80 4.70 -8.36 3.84
C ILE A 80 5.85 -8.11 2.86
N ALA A 81 6.10 -9.03 1.95
CA ALA A 81 7.17 -8.87 0.96
C ALA A 81 6.93 -7.64 0.09
N ARG A 82 5.68 -7.42 -0.34
CA ARG A 82 5.34 -6.24 -1.14
C ARG A 82 5.45 -4.96 -0.33
N ALA A 83 5.06 -4.98 0.94
CA ALA A 83 5.12 -3.80 1.80
C ALA A 83 6.56 -3.38 2.11
N THR A 84 7.49 -4.31 2.06
CA THR A 84 8.91 -4.04 2.33
C THR A 84 9.74 -3.90 1.07
N GLY A 85 9.12 -4.02 -0.11
CA GLY A 85 9.83 -3.89 -1.38
C GLY A 85 10.63 -5.12 -1.76
N ALA A 86 10.39 -6.27 -1.10
CA ALA A 86 11.13 -7.50 -1.36
C ALA A 86 10.54 -8.33 -2.49
N ALA A 87 9.34 -7.99 -2.93
CA ALA A 87 8.67 -8.72 -4.02
C ALA A 87 8.77 -7.98 -5.33
#